data_4d2fbe1d16435f682243916c9b1aaf26
#
_entry.id   4d2fbe1d16435f682243916c9b1aaf26
#
_cell.length_a   1.000
_cell.length_b   1.000
_cell.length_c   1.000
_cell.angle_alpha   90.00
_cell.angle_beta   90.00
_cell.angle_gamma   90.00
#
_symmetry.space_group_name_H-M   'P 1'
#
loop_
_entity.id
_entity.type
_entity.pdbx_description
1 polymer ?
#
loop_
_entity_poly.entity_id
_entity_poly.type
_entity_poly.pdbx_seq_one_letter_code
_entity_poly.pdbx_strand_id
1 'polypeptide(L)' 'MKYPDLITPVVGQVYHNHGGSDYRCTEVLDGGKAVMVRLHDNWTLVAHGVRQYDNGDIEWDWSLDGHWPSPSS' A
#
# COMPACT_ATOMS: atom_id res chain seq x y z
N MET A 1 -24.79 2.52 0.91
CA MET A 1 -23.39 2.53 0.49
C MET A 1 -22.49 2.21 1.67
N LYS A 2 -21.54 1.36 1.45
CA LYS A 2 -20.68 0.90 2.52
C LYS A 2 -19.30 1.55 2.40
N TYR A 3 -18.78 2.04 3.51
CA TYR A 3 -17.43 2.59 3.52
C TYR A 3 -16.42 1.45 3.48
N PRO A 4 -15.28 1.65 2.82
CA PRO A 4 -14.23 0.65 2.84
C PRO A 4 -13.69 0.47 4.26
N ASP A 5 -13.35 -0.75 4.60
CA ASP A 5 -12.80 -1.08 5.91
C ASP A 5 -11.29 -0.84 5.94
N LEU A 6 -10.81 -0.26 7.03
CA LEU A 6 -9.36 -0.16 7.24
C LEU A 6 -8.78 -1.54 7.44
N ILE A 7 -7.67 -1.79 6.80
CA ILE A 7 -6.97 -3.07 6.92
C ILE A 7 -5.49 -2.82 7.17
N THR A 8 -4.82 -3.84 7.70
CA THR A 8 -3.37 -3.84 7.82
C THR A 8 -2.82 -4.76 6.75
N PRO A 9 -2.04 -4.24 5.80
CA PRO A 9 -1.48 -5.09 4.76
C PRO A 9 -0.56 -6.16 5.34
N VAL A 10 -0.45 -7.25 4.61
CA VAL A 10 0.37 -8.39 4.99
C VAL A 10 1.61 -8.42 4.11
N VAL A 11 2.78 -8.50 4.73
CA VAL A 11 4.04 -8.55 4.00
C VAL A 11 4.05 -9.74 3.05
N GLY A 12 4.45 -9.49 1.81
CA GLY A 12 4.51 -10.51 0.77
C GLY A 12 3.24 -10.65 -0.04
N GLN A 13 2.16 -10.03 0.40
CA GLN A 13 0.87 -10.11 -0.28
C GLN A 13 0.81 -9.09 -1.41
N VAL A 14 0.18 -9.46 -2.51
CA VAL A 14 -0.08 -8.54 -3.62
C VAL A 14 -1.51 -8.04 -3.50
N TYR A 15 -1.68 -6.72 -3.67
CA TYR A 15 -2.98 -6.08 -3.57
C TYR A 15 -3.28 -5.33 -4.86
N HIS A 16 -4.53 -5.38 -5.26
CA HIS A 16 -5.00 -4.63 -6.41
C HIS A 16 -5.51 -3.27 -5.96
N ASN A 17 -4.83 -2.22 -6.35
CA ASN A 17 -5.22 -0.87 -6.00
C ASN A 17 -6.42 -0.45 -6.83
N HIS A 18 -7.35 0.25 -6.20
CA HIS A 18 -8.57 0.72 -6.85
C HIS A 18 -8.27 1.56 -8.10
N GLY A 19 -7.12 2.17 -8.15
CA GLY A 19 -6.70 2.94 -9.32
C GLY A 19 -6.19 2.10 -10.49
N GLY A 20 -6.13 0.78 -10.34
CA GLY A 20 -5.83 -0.12 -11.46
C GLY A 20 -4.45 -0.74 -11.49
N SER A 21 -3.63 -0.53 -10.48
CA SER A 21 -2.29 -1.12 -10.43
C SER A 21 -2.19 -2.14 -9.31
N ASP A 22 -1.30 -3.11 -9.49
CA ASP A 22 -1.02 -4.09 -8.45
C ASP A 22 0.22 -3.68 -7.68
N TYR A 23 0.18 -3.88 -6.37
CA TYR A 23 1.27 -3.55 -5.47
C TYR A 23 1.57 -4.72 -4.55
N ARG A 24 2.84 -4.89 -4.22
CA ARG A 24 3.23 -5.86 -3.19
C ARG A 24 3.59 -5.12 -1.92
N CYS A 25 3.08 -5.60 -0.79
CA CYS A 25 3.47 -5.08 0.51
C CYS A 25 4.83 -5.69 0.88
N THR A 26 5.82 -4.84 1.11
CA THR A 26 7.15 -5.31 1.46
C THR A 26 7.50 -5.09 2.91
N GLU A 27 6.79 -4.18 3.57
CA GLU A 27 7.05 -3.88 4.98
C GLU A 27 5.83 -3.22 5.59
N VAL A 28 5.56 -3.53 6.85
CA VAL A 28 4.51 -2.87 7.61
C VAL A 28 5.16 -1.99 8.66
N LEU A 29 4.75 -0.73 8.70
CA LEU A 29 5.31 0.28 9.60
C LEU A 29 4.33 0.58 10.71
N ASP A 30 4.78 1.30 11.73
CA ASP A 30 3.93 1.72 12.84
C ASP A 30 2.80 2.61 12.33
N GLY A 31 1.68 2.56 13.05
CA GLY A 31 0.55 3.41 12.72
C GLY A 31 -0.27 2.92 11.53
N GLY A 32 -0.15 1.67 11.17
CA GLY A 32 -0.92 1.10 10.06
C GLY A 32 -0.41 1.46 8.70
N LYS A 33 0.79 2.04 8.62
CA LYS A 33 1.41 2.36 7.34
C LYS A 33 2.10 1.12 6.77
N ALA A 34 2.29 1.11 5.47
CA ALA A 34 2.97 0.00 4.81
C ALA A 34 3.75 0.49 3.61
N VAL A 35 4.87 -0.17 3.36
CA VAL A 35 5.65 0.10 2.15
C VAL A 35 5.09 -0.78 1.05
N MET A 36 4.71 -0.14 -0.05
CA MET A 36 4.13 -0.81 -1.20
C MET A 36 5.00 -0.59 -2.42
N VAL A 37 5.21 -1.64 -3.18
CA VAL A 37 5.99 -1.60 -4.42
C VAL A 37 5.07 -1.94 -5.57
N ARG A 38 4.95 -1.03 -6.52
CA ARG A 38 4.12 -1.26 -7.70
C ARG A 38 4.83 -2.28 -8.60
N LEU A 39 4.12 -3.35 -8.94
CA LEU A 39 4.75 -4.45 -9.68
C LEU A 39 5.15 -4.06 -11.10
N HIS A 40 4.41 -3.15 -11.67
CA HIS A 40 4.59 -2.74 -13.03
C HIS A 40 5.98 -2.11 -13.28
N ASP A 41 6.45 -1.30 -12.34
CA ASP A 41 7.70 -0.55 -12.54
C ASP A 41 8.54 -0.45 -11.27
N ASN A 42 8.17 -1.19 -10.23
CA ASN A 42 8.86 -1.20 -8.94
C ASN A 42 8.86 0.14 -8.22
N TRP A 43 7.89 0.99 -8.55
CA TRP A 43 7.78 2.28 -7.88
C TRP A 43 7.33 2.05 -6.44
N THR A 44 8.07 2.62 -5.50
CA THR A 44 7.89 2.36 -4.08
C THR A 44 7.28 3.58 -3.40
N LEU A 45 6.31 3.33 -2.53
CA LEU A 45 5.67 4.39 -1.76
C LEU A 45 5.33 3.90 -0.36
N VAL A 46 5.00 4.84 0.52
CA VAL A 46 4.44 4.51 1.83
C VAL A 46 2.95 4.75 1.77
N ALA A 47 2.19 3.70 2.02
CA ALA A 47 0.73 3.76 2.02
C ALA A 47 0.24 4.05 3.43
N HIS A 48 -0.71 4.97 3.54
CA HIS A 48 -1.34 5.36 4.79
C HIS A 48 -2.83 5.08 4.70
N GLY A 49 -3.42 4.65 5.81
CA GLY A 49 -4.87 4.48 5.84
C GLY A 49 -5.36 3.48 4.81
N VAL A 50 -4.67 2.36 4.71
CA VAL A 50 -5.01 1.34 3.74
C VAL A 50 -6.40 0.79 4.04
N ARG A 51 -7.27 0.77 3.04
CA ARG A 51 -8.66 0.36 3.21
C ARG A 51 -9.10 -0.51 2.05
N GLN A 52 -10.01 -1.42 2.32
CA GLN A 52 -10.45 -2.39 1.35
C GLN A 52 -11.93 -2.20 1.03
N TYR A 53 -12.23 -2.16 -0.25
CA TYR A 53 -13.61 -2.10 -0.74
C TYR A 53 -14.25 -3.49 -0.77
N ASP A 54 -15.58 -3.52 -0.93
CA ASP A 54 -16.33 -4.76 -0.94
C ASP A 54 -15.89 -5.72 -2.05
N ASN A 55 -15.40 -5.18 -3.16
CA ASN A 55 -14.97 -6.01 -4.28
C ASN A 55 -13.54 -6.54 -4.13
N GLY A 56 -12.89 -6.24 -3.00
CA GLY A 56 -11.53 -6.68 -2.77
C GLY A 56 -10.44 -5.71 -3.16
N ASP A 57 -10.78 -4.67 -3.90
CA ASP A 57 -9.81 -3.64 -4.25
C ASP A 57 -9.41 -2.86 -3.00
N ILE A 58 -8.19 -2.33 -3.01
CA ILE A 58 -7.76 -1.50 -1.89
C ILE A 58 -7.36 -0.12 -2.37
N GLU A 59 -7.39 0.80 -1.43
CA GLU A 59 -7.02 2.18 -1.67
C GLU A 59 -6.28 2.70 -0.45
N TRP A 60 -5.43 3.70 -0.68
CA TRP A 60 -4.68 4.33 0.41
C TRP A 60 -4.32 5.74 0.02
N ASP A 61 -3.97 6.52 1.03
CA ASP A 61 -3.24 7.76 0.81
C ASP A 61 -1.76 7.40 0.80
N TRP A 62 -0.96 8.14 0.05
CA TRP A 62 0.43 7.75 -0.09
C TRP A 62 1.34 8.94 0.01
N SER A 63 2.61 8.64 0.25
CA SER A 63 3.61 9.67 0.42
C SER A 63 4.95 9.12 -0.02
N LEU A 64 5.80 10.01 -0.49
CA LEU A 64 7.17 9.69 -0.85
C LEU A 64 8.15 10.26 0.17
N ASP A 65 7.69 10.52 1.37
CA ASP A 65 8.50 11.19 2.39
C ASP A 65 9.75 10.44 2.77
N GLY A 66 9.92 9.30 2.17
CA GLY A 66 11.22 8.72 2.18
C GLY A 66 11.66 8.21 3.53
N HIS A 67 10.74 7.74 4.29
CA HIS A 67 11.13 7.18 5.55
C HIS A 67 11.38 5.71 5.47
N TRP A 68 11.27 5.14 4.30
CA TRP A 68 11.80 3.81 4.11
C TRP A 68 13.30 3.96 3.82
N PRO A 69 14.06 2.94 4.17
CA PRO A 69 15.48 2.97 3.89
C PRO A 69 15.69 2.92 2.38
N SER A 70 16.01 4.06 1.83
CA SER A 70 16.17 4.16 0.40
C SER A 70 17.54 3.63 0.01
N PRO A 71 17.61 2.72 -0.93
CA PRO A 71 18.89 2.21 -1.38
C PRO A 71 19.70 3.26 -2.13
N SER A 72 19.05 4.30 -2.58
CA SER A 72 19.73 5.33 -3.34
C SER A 72 20.32 6.41 -2.47
N SER A 73 20.00 6.37 -1.21
CA SER A 73 20.50 7.38 -0.31
C SER A 73 21.96 7.21 -0.07
#